data_6a2437a46a27a3f6fed1ff61ac5ef91c
#
_entry.id   6a2437a46a27a3f6fed1ff61ac5ef91c
#
_cell.length_a   1.000
_cell.length_b   1.000
_cell.length_c   1.000
_cell.angle_alpha   90.00
_cell.angle_beta   90.00
_cell.angle_gamma   90.00
#
_symmetry.space_group_name_H-M   'P 1'
#
loop_
_entity.id
_entity.type
_entity.pdbx_description
1 polymer ?
#
loop_
_entity_poly.entity_id
_entity_poly.type
_entity_poly.pdbx_seq_one_letter_code
_entity_poly.pdbx_strand_id
1 'polypeptide(L)'
;MASRSLAGVGGGSVGLGASLLPGLLLLALGCVSATEHRQVVDELSSLRQREVVQVERIGRLQAQERNLSEELTVSLESFEDLSIEHQALAQSAERLRASELGLELRLQSQSEQLELSRRDLGAAREEASRLASTYTTLMADLESEVSSGQIEIEQLREGVRVSVSDDIIFASGSAELDPLGRKVLEKVSQQLLALDHSIEVQGHTDDLGLKASLAERFPSNWDLAAARASRVVRLMEAQGIAGERMRVVSFASFQPLVPNESPESRAQNRRIEIRLKPKTSHSGEHFSDPTDGG
;
A
#
# COMPACT_ATOMS: atom_id res chain seq x y z
N MET A 1 40.20 -11.98 29.73
CA MET A 1 40.23 -13.46 30.00
C MET A 1 41.59 -13.99 29.65
N ALA A 2 42.16 -14.75 30.58
CA ALA A 2 43.40 -15.51 30.57
C ALA A 2 44.68 -14.67 30.69
N SER A 3 45.28 -14.35 31.81
CA SER A 3 45.85 -15.22 32.87
C SER A 3 46.87 -16.26 32.33
N ARG A 4 48.17 -15.98 32.64
CA ARG A 4 49.20 -16.93 33.06
C ARG A 4 50.43 -16.13 33.46
N SER A 5 50.80 -15.90 34.61
CA SER A 5 51.34 -16.65 35.78
C SER A 5 52.31 -17.77 35.39
N LEU A 6 53.53 -17.61 35.92
CA LEU A 6 54.46 -18.62 36.43
C LEU A 6 55.71 -17.85 36.85
N ALA A 7 56.02 -17.62 38.17
CA ALA A 7 56.59 -18.61 39.09
C ALA A 7 57.96 -19.13 38.54
N GLY A 8 59.03 -19.06 39.16
CA GLY A 8 59.42 -18.99 40.55
C GLY A 8 60.70 -19.77 40.68
N VAL A 9 61.31 -19.62 41.80
CA VAL A 9 62.27 -20.60 42.36
C VAL A 9 63.73 -20.40 41.93
N GLY A 10 64.67 -20.31 42.75
CA GLY A 10 64.96 -20.72 44.09
C GLY A 10 66.42 -20.41 44.35
N GLY A 11 66.81 -20.00 45.37
CA GLY A 11 67.28 -20.38 46.59
C GLY A 11 68.35 -21.49 46.57
N GLY A 12 69.51 -21.14 46.99
CA GLY A 12 70.55 -22.10 47.23
C GLY A 12 71.67 -21.48 47.99
N SER A 13 71.50 -21.46 49.30
CA SER A 13 72.60 -21.33 50.26
C SER A 13 73.42 -22.62 50.31
N VAL A 14 74.65 -22.53 50.57
CA VAL A 14 75.57 -23.46 51.24
C VAL A 14 76.94 -22.87 51.01
N GLY A 15 77.86 -22.64 51.96
CA GLY A 15 78.12 -23.24 53.19
C GLY A 15 79.57 -22.90 53.51
N LEU A 16 79.79 -22.60 54.76
CA LEU A 16 81.10 -22.38 55.32
C LEU A 16 82.12 -23.49 55.05
N GLY A 17 83.34 -23.09 54.86
CA GLY A 17 84.50 -23.96 54.94
C GLY A 17 85.75 -23.16 55.19
N ALA A 18 86.03 -23.02 56.48
CA ALA A 18 87.27 -22.48 56.94
C ALA A 18 88.37 -23.46 56.77
N SER A 19 89.53 -23.04 56.28
CA SER A 19 90.82 -23.65 56.71
C SER A 19 91.93 -22.61 56.56
N LEU A 20 92.52 -22.38 57.68
CA LEU A 20 93.78 -21.71 57.94
C LEU A 20 94.94 -22.49 57.37
N LEU A 21 95.93 -21.83 56.85
CA LEU A 21 97.33 -21.86 57.25
C LEU A 21 98.28 -21.36 56.16
N PRO A 22 99.52 -21.00 56.49
CA PRO A 22 100.15 -19.75 56.10
C PRO A 22 101.33 -20.03 55.13
N GLY A 23 101.64 -19.12 54.38
CA GLY A 23 102.85 -19.17 53.52
C GLY A 23 103.10 -17.82 52.93
N LEU A 24 103.67 -17.06 53.68
CA LEU A 24 105.00 -16.45 53.58
C LEU A 24 105.56 -16.36 52.15
N LEU A 25 105.80 -15.15 51.76
CA LEU A 25 106.97 -14.68 51.00
C LEU A 25 106.93 -14.93 49.50
N LEU A 26 106.62 -13.91 48.75
CA LEU A 26 107.49 -13.42 47.69
C LEU A 26 107.02 -12.00 47.33
N LEU A 27 107.67 -11.04 47.98
CA LEU A 27 107.74 -9.68 47.51
C LEU A 27 108.58 -9.72 46.19
N ALA A 28 107.98 -10.01 45.13
CA ALA A 28 108.48 -9.62 43.86
C ALA A 28 107.97 -8.20 43.57
N LEU A 29 108.87 -7.30 43.95
CA LEU A 29 108.82 -5.93 43.59
C LEU A 29 108.83 -5.83 42.08
N GLY A 30 107.77 -6.00 41.43
CA GLY A 30 107.55 -5.49 40.06
C GLY A 30 107.45 -3.97 40.18
N CYS A 31 108.59 -3.34 40.14
CA CYS A 31 108.58 -1.89 39.96
C CYS A 31 108.05 -1.61 38.56
N VAL A 32 106.78 -1.40 38.44
CA VAL A 32 106.15 -0.78 37.21
C VAL A 32 106.84 0.58 37.07
N SER A 33 107.44 0.80 35.89
CA SER A 33 108.14 2.07 35.68
C SER A 33 107.15 3.22 35.82
N ALA A 34 107.55 4.35 36.35
CA ALA A 34 106.73 5.50 36.56
C ALA A 34 106.04 5.98 35.21
N THR A 35 106.60 5.62 34.10
CA THR A 35 106.08 5.87 32.76
C THR A 35 104.93 4.93 32.41
N GLU A 36 105.08 3.63 32.74
CA GLU A 36 104.01 2.63 32.48
C GLU A 36 102.79 2.89 33.40
N HIS A 37 103.08 3.27 34.69
CA HIS A 37 102.02 3.66 35.62
C HIS A 37 101.24 4.88 35.11
N ARG A 38 101.92 5.89 34.63
CA ARG A 38 101.27 7.05 34.00
C ARG A 38 100.44 6.69 32.79
N GLN A 39 101.01 5.87 31.91
CA GLN A 39 100.27 5.43 30.70
C GLN A 39 98.96 4.69 31.07
N VAL A 40 98.98 3.81 32.08
CA VAL A 40 97.76 3.08 32.54
C VAL A 40 96.81 4.01 33.21
N VAL A 41 97.28 4.99 33.95
CA VAL A 41 96.37 6.04 34.59
C VAL A 41 95.73 6.93 33.52
N ASP A 42 96.49 7.36 32.50
CA ASP A 42 95.99 8.13 31.38
C ASP A 42 94.97 7.32 30.51
N GLU A 43 95.27 6.03 30.31
CA GLU A 43 94.33 5.14 29.59
C GLU A 43 93.08 4.89 30.42
N LEU A 44 93.18 4.61 31.73
CA LEU A 44 92.06 4.53 32.61
C LEU A 44 91.21 5.80 32.67
N SER A 45 91.85 6.97 32.67
CA SER A 45 91.15 8.25 32.65
C SER A 45 90.38 8.45 31.32
N SER A 46 91.01 8.09 30.19
CA SER A 46 90.40 8.17 28.88
C SER A 46 89.23 7.17 28.72
N LEU A 47 89.39 5.94 29.25
CA LEU A 47 88.31 4.96 29.30
C LEU A 47 87.13 5.44 30.17
N ARG A 48 87.37 5.98 31.38
CA ARG A 48 86.34 6.59 32.21
C ARG A 48 85.60 7.70 31.50
N GLN A 49 86.33 8.56 30.82
CA GLN A 49 85.74 9.67 30.10
C GLN A 49 84.86 9.16 28.94
N ARG A 50 85.28 8.13 28.20
CA ARG A 50 84.46 7.46 27.18
C ARG A 50 83.22 6.80 27.76
N GLU A 51 83.37 6.16 28.93
CA GLU A 51 82.26 5.52 29.64
C GLU A 51 81.21 6.57 30.06
N VAL A 52 81.60 7.72 30.63
CA VAL A 52 80.71 8.81 30.95
C VAL A 52 79.92 9.29 29.75
N VAL A 53 80.62 9.55 28.63
CA VAL A 53 80.00 9.96 27.36
C VAL A 53 79.03 8.93 26.80
N GLN A 54 79.39 7.63 26.95
CA GLN A 54 78.49 6.55 26.53
C GLN A 54 77.26 6.44 27.42
N VAL A 55 77.40 6.59 28.72
CA VAL A 55 76.29 6.57 29.67
C VAL A 55 75.32 7.74 29.40
N GLU A 56 75.86 8.96 29.15
CA GLU A 56 75.04 10.10 28.76
C GLU A 56 74.33 9.87 27.41
N ARG A 57 75.00 9.23 26.46
CA ARG A 57 74.40 8.90 25.14
C ARG A 57 73.26 7.87 25.31
N ILE A 58 73.49 6.83 26.11
CA ILE A 58 72.45 5.83 26.43
C ILE A 58 71.28 6.53 27.11
N GLY A 59 71.52 7.40 28.09
CA GLY A 59 70.47 8.16 28.78
C GLY A 59 69.61 9.02 27.81
N ARG A 60 70.29 9.71 26.87
CA ARG A 60 69.62 10.49 25.82
C ARG A 60 68.79 9.59 24.86
N LEU A 61 69.34 8.45 24.45
CA LEU A 61 68.65 7.53 23.58
C LEU A 61 67.44 6.88 24.26
N GLN A 62 67.58 6.55 25.52
CA GLN A 62 66.44 6.01 26.33
C GLN A 62 65.34 7.06 26.57
N ALA A 63 65.72 8.33 26.73
CA ALA A 63 64.74 9.42 26.82
C ALA A 63 64.02 9.64 25.48
N GLN A 64 64.76 9.58 24.39
CA GLN A 64 64.20 9.70 23.03
C GLN A 64 63.29 8.52 22.69
N GLU A 65 63.66 7.30 23.08
CA GLU A 65 62.83 6.10 22.91
C GLU A 65 61.51 6.20 23.66
N ARG A 66 61.56 6.68 24.93
CA ARG A 66 60.36 6.90 25.72
C ARG A 66 59.42 7.93 25.08
N ASN A 67 59.94 9.08 24.66
CA ASN A 67 59.18 10.12 23.99
C ASN A 67 58.50 9.58 22.70
N LEU A 68 59.28 8.87 21.88
CA LEU A 68 58.74 8.28 20.63
C LEU A 68 57.68 7.20 20.93
N SER A 69 57.87 6.43 22.01
CA SER A 69 56.89 5.42 22.42
C SER A 69 55.58 6.06 22.91
N GLU A 70 55.68 7.17 23.68
CA GLU A 70 54.51 7.95 24.10
C GLU A 70 53.80 8.58 22.89
N GLU A 71 54.53 9.19 21.97
CA GLU A 71 53.97 9.81 20.75
C GLU A 71 53.30 8.74 19.86
N LEU A 72 53.90 7.58 19.73
CA LEU A 72 53.31 6.44 18.98
C LEU A 72 52.01 5.97 19.63
N THR A 73 51.96 5.89 20.99
CA THR A 73 50.75 5.46 21.70
C THR A 73 49.61 6.44 21.46
N VAL A 74 49.87 7.73 21.62
CA VAL A 74 48.86 8.79 21.33
C VAL A 74 48.38 8.75 19.87
N SER A 75 49.32 8.52 18.94
CA SER A 75 48.99 8.42 17.54
C SER A 75 48.11 7.19 17.22
N LEU A 76 48.40 6.05 17.87
CA LEU A 76 47.60 4.83 17.73
C LEU A 76 46.20 5.00 18.31
N GLU A 77 46.06 5.62 19.47
CA GLU A 77 44.77 5.93 20.09
C GLU A 77 43.94 6.85 19.15
N SER A 78 44.53 7.91 18.64
CA SER A 78 43.84 8.83 17.74
C SER A 78 43.44 8.17 16.42
N PHE A 79 44.25 7.22 15.92
CA PHE A 79 43.91 6.44 14.73
C PHE A 79 42.74 5.47 14.99
N GLU A 80 42.69 4.85 16.17
CA GLU A 80 41.59 3.99 16.57
C GLU A 80 40.27 4.77 16.69
N ASP A 81 40.29 5.93 17.35
CA ASP A 81 39.13 6.81 17.45
C ASP A 81 38.62 7.26 16.08
N LEU A 82 39.52 7.71 15.20
CA LEU A 82 39.16 8.12 13.84
C LEU A 82 38.60 6.95 13.01
N SER A 83 39.12 5.73 13.22
CA SER A 83 38.60 4.52 12.58
C SER A 83 37.19 4.20 13.00
N ILE A 84 36.87 4.33 14.30
CA ILE A 84 35.53 4.14 14.86
C ILE A 84 34.56 5.20 14.28
N GLU A 85 34.97 6.47 14.27
CA GLU A 85 34.17 7.56 13.72
C GLU A 85 33.89 7.36 12.23
N HIS A 86 34.91 6.99 11.46
CA HIS A 86 34.77 6.70 10.04
C HIS A 86 33.78 5.54 9.79
N GLN A 87 33.87 4.47 10.60
CA GLN A 87 32.96 3.33 10.50
C GLN A 87 31.50 3.73 10.84
N ALA A 88 31.30 4.56 11.86
CA ALA A 88 29.99 5.07 12.22
C ALA A 88 29.39 5.96 11.13
N LEU A 89 30.24 6.82 10.54
CA LEU A 89 29.84 7.68 9.42
C LEU A 89 29.46 6.86 8.17
N ALA A 90 30.24 5.84 7.85
CA ALA A 90 29.95 4.94 6.74
C ALA A 90 28.59 4.21 6.93
N GLN A 91 28.33 3.72 8.15
CA GLN A 91 27.06 3.08 8.46
C GLN A 91 25.86 4.07 8.37
N SER A 92 26.05 5.30 8.81
CA SER A 92 25.01 6.34 8.72
C SER A 92 24.73 6.72 7.26
N ALA A 93 25.75 6.80 6.44
CA ALA A 93 25.61 7.04 4.99
C ALA A 93 24.83 5.92 4.28
N GLU A 94 25.12 4.67 4.62
CA GLU A 94 24.35 3.53 4.08
C GLU A 94 22.87 3.54 4.52
N ARG A 95 22.60 3.87 5.77
CA ARG A 95 21.21 4.01 6.26
C ARG A 95 20.46 5.13 5.54
N LEU A 96 21.12 6.26 5.31
CA LEU A 96 20.54 7.38 4.56
C LEU A 96 20.21 6.97 3.12
N ARG A 97 21.14 6.31 2.42
CA ARG A 97 20.91 5.81 1.05
C ARG A 97 19.75 4.81 0.99
N ALA A 98 19.68 3.89 1.94
CA ALA A 98 18.56 2.95 2.01
C ALA A 98 17.22 3.64 2.27
N SER A 99 17.22 4.68 3.12
CA SER A 99 16.04 5.50 3.37
C SER A 99 15.62 6.31 2.14
N GLU A 100 16.57 6.89 1.43
CA GLU A 100 16.35 7.65 0.18
C GLU A 100 15.72 6.76 -0.88
N LEU A 101 16.28 5.58 -1.12
CA LEU A 101 15.71 4.59 -2.05
C LEU A 101 14.29 4.17 -1.64
N GLY A 102 14.06 3.96 -0.34
CA GLY A 102 12.74 3.64 0.19
C GLY A 102 11.70 4.75 -0.03
N LEU A 103 12.12 6.01 0.07
CA LEU A 103 11.27 7.16 -0.21
C LEU A 103 10.98 7.32 -1.71
N GLU A 104 11.96 7.10 -2.57
CA GLU A 104 11.77 7.12 -4.03
C GLU A 104 10.75 6.06 -4.49
N LEU A 105 10.88 4.83 -4.00
CA LEU A 105 9.90 3.76 -4.30
C LEU A 105 8.48 4.10 -3.81
N ARG A 106 8.36 4.73 -2.63
CA ARG A 106 7.07 5.21 -2.13
C ARG A 106 6.48 6.31 -3.00
N LEU A 107 7.29 7.29 -3.38
CA LEU A 107 6.85 8.38 -4.26
C LEU A 107 6.38 7.83 -5.61
N GLN A 108 7.10 6.88 -6.18
CA GLN A 108 6.71 6.23 -7.43
C GLN A 108 5.37 5.50 -7.26
N SER A 109 5.22 4.67 -6.24
CA SER A 109 3.97 3.95 -5.96
C SER A 109 2.79 4.90 -5.73
N GLN A 110 3.00 5.99 -4.97
CA GLN A 110 1.96 7.00 -4.75
C GLN A 110 1.60 7.75 -6.05
N SER A 111 2.57 8.05 -6.90
CA SER A 111 2.30 8.71 -8.19
C SER A 111 1.48 7.81 -9.11
N GLU A 112 1.78 6.51 -9.17
CA GLU A 112 1.01 5.54 -9.94
C GLU A 112 -0.43 5.41 -9.41
N GLN A 113 -0.61 5.33 -8.08
CA GLN A 113 -1.94 5.30 -7.46
C GLN A 113 -2.73 6.59 -7.74
N LEU A 114 -2.07 7.74 -7.70
CA LEU A 114 -2.71 9.01 -8.01
C LEU A 114 -3.17 9.09 -9.47
N GLU A 115 -2.35 8.61 -10.40
CA GLU A 115 -2.71 8.55 -11.82
C GLU A 115 -3.89 7.62 -12.09
N LEU A 116 -3.93 6.44 -11.46
CA LEU A 116 -5.07 5.54 -11.52
C LEU A 116 -6.33 6.20 -10.96
N SER A 117 -6.26 6.78 -9.77
CA SER A 117 -7.39 7.47 -9.14
C SER A 117 -7.90 8.66 -9.97
N ARG A 118 -6.99 9.40 -10.63
CA ARG A 118 -7.38 10.49 -11.55
C ARG A 118 -8.12 9.97 -12.78
N ARG A 119 -7.69 8.85 -13.35
CA ARG A 119 -8.38 8.21 -14.48
C ARG A 119 -9.76 7.74 -14.08
N ASP A 120 -9.89 7.07 -12.93
CA ASP A 120 -11.18 6.60 -12.42
C ASP A 120 -12.13 7.77 -12.13
N LEU A 121 -11.62 8.84 -11.52
CA LEU A 121 -12.39 10.06 -11.28
C LEU A 121 -12.81 10.74 -12.60
N GLY A 122 -11.93 10.76 -13.58
CA GLY A 122 -12.23 11.27 -14.92
C GLY A 122 -13.36 10.48 -15.58
N ALA A 123 -13.27 9.15 -15.57
CA ALA A 123 -14.31 8.27 -16.12
C ALA A 123 -15.65 8.43 -15.39
N ALA A 124 -15.64 8.47 -14.06
CA ALA A 124 -16.85 8.68 -13.26
C ALA A 124 -17.50 10.06 -13.53
N ARG A 125 -16.68 11.08 -13.75
CA ARG A 125 -17.18 12.44 -14.08
C ARG A 125 -17.79 12.51 -15.46
N GLU A 126 -17.21 11.86 -16.44
CA GLU A 126 -17.77 11.75 -17.79
C GLU A 126 -19.10 10.99 -17.76
N GLU A 127 -19.17 9.89 -17.01
CA GLU A 127 -20.39 9.10 -16.86
C GLU A 127 -21.49 9.91 -16.18
N ALA A 128 -21.19 10.61 -15.10
CA ALA A 128 -22.15 11.50 -14.43
C ALA A 128 -22.66 12.60 -15.37
N SER A 129 -21.78 13.16 -16.21
CA SER A 129 -22.15 14.16 -17.21
C SER A 129 -23.07 13.57 -18.29
N ARG A 130 -22.81 12.36 -18.76
CA ARG A 130 -23.69 11.65 -19.72
C ARG A 130 -25.06 11.37 -19.13
N LEU A 131 -25.12 10.92 -17.88
CA LEU A 131 -26.38 10.69 -17.17
C LEU A 131 -27.20 11.97 -17.00
N ALA A 132 -26.54 13.07 -16.61
CA ALA A 132 -27.19 14.37 -16.50
C ALA A 132 -27.75 14.86 -17.86
N SER A 133 -26.98 14.66 -18.93
CA SER A 133 -27.43 14.97 -20.29
C SER A 133 -28.63 14.11 -20.70
N THR A 134 -28.57 12.79 -20.44
CA THR A 134 -29.67 11.87 -20.71
C THR A 134 -30.94 12.27 -19.97
N TYR A 135 -30.84 12.61 -18.68
CA TYR A 135 -31.95 13.08 -17.89
C TYR A 135 -32.57 14.36 -18.48
N THR A 136 -31.73 15.35 -18.82
CA THR A 136 -32.18 16.62 -19.39
C THR A 136 -32.88 16.42 -20.74
N THR A 137 -32.36 15.57 -21.59
CA THR A 137 -32.95 15.24 -22.89
C THR A 137 -34.32 14.56 -22.71
N LEU A 138 -34.39 13.53 -21.86
CA LEU A 138 -35.64 12.84 -21.58
C LEU A 138 -36.71 13.78 -20.99
N MET A 139 -36.33 14.67 -20.07
CA MET A 139 -37.24 15.66 -19.51
C MET A 139 -37.81 16.62 -20.57
N ALA A 140 -36.95 17.07 -21.49
CA ALA A 140 -37.37 17.97 -22.57
C ALA A 140 -38.30 17.26 -23.59
N ASP A 141 -37.92 16.04 -24.02
CA ASP A 141 -38.63 15.30 -25.04
C ASP A 141 -39.95 14.69 -24.55
N LEU A 142 -40.08 14.46 -23.26
CA LEU A 142 -41.28 13.91 -22.63
C LEU A 142 -41.99 14.92 -21.69
N GLU A 143 -41.73 16.21 -21.89
CA GLU A 143 -42.31 17.30 -21.07
C GLU A 143 -43.82 17.22 -20.98
N SER A 144 -44.52 16.89 -22.08
CA SER A 144 -45.96 16.78 -22.10
C SER A 144 -46.51 15.63 -21.25
N GLU A 145 -45.83 14.50 -21.28
CA GLU A 145 -46.20 13.31 -20.52
C GLU A 145 -45.87 13.48 -19.01
N VAL A 146 -44.78 14.17 -18.70
CA VAL A 146 -44.40 14.54 -17.33
C VAL A 146 -45.38 15.56 -16.77
N SER A 147 -45.68 16.64 -17.51
CA SER A 147 -46.60 17.72 -17.08
C SER A 147 -48.02 17.22 -16.87
N SER A 148 -48.45 16.23 -17.65
CA SER A 148 -49.78 15.60 -17.48
C SER A 148 -49.82 14.55 -16.37
N GLY A 149 -48.67 14.26 -15.70
CA GLY A 149 -48.57 13.26 -14.66
C GLY A 149 -48.66 11.81 -15.16
N GLN A 150 -48.46 11.59 -16.47
CA GLN A 150 -48.49 10.25 -17.05
C GLN A 150 -47.19 9.48 -16.75
N ILE A 151 -46.05 10.18 -16.69
CA ILE A 151 -44.75 9.63 -16.34
C ILE A 151 -44.06 10.53 -15.30
N GLU A 152 -43.17 9.91 -14.56
CA GLU A 152 -42.21 10.57 -13.68
C GLU A 152 -40.81 10.20 -14.07
N ILE A 153 -39.91 11.19 -14.20
CA ILE A 153 -38.52 10.96 -14.53
C ILE A 153 -37.65 11.45 -13.37
N GLU A 154 -36.78 10.56 -12.89
CA GLU A 154 -35.86 10.85 -11.79
C GLU A 154 -34.44 10.47 -12.15
N GLN A 155 -33.51 11.37 -11.83
CA GLN A 155 -32.08 11.06 -11.92
C GLN A 155 -31.64 10.34 -10.66
N LEU A 156 -31.13 9.13 -10.81
CA LEU A 156 -30.55 8.31 -9.77
C LEU A 156 -29.02 8.40 -9.80
N ARG A 157 -28.38 7.94 -8.75
CA ARG A 157 -26.90 7.86 -8.70
C ARG A 157 -26.31 7.02 -9.84
N GLU A 158 -26.99 5.95 -10.22
CA GLU A 158 -26.50 4.96 -11.19
C GLU A 158 -27.27 4.94 -12.50
N GLY A 159 -28.05 5.99 -12.78
CA GLY A 159 -28.85 6.00 -14.00
C GLY A 159 -30.02 6.98 -13.95
N VAL A 160 -30.95 6.75 -14.88
CA VAL A 160 -32.24 7.48 -14.93
C VAL A 160 -33.37 6.49 -14.75
N ARG A 161 -34.36 6.85 -13.96
CA ARG A 161 -35.60 6.11 -13.75
C ARG A 161 -36.74 6.85 -14.45
N VAL A 162 -37.47 6.15 -15.29
CA VAL A 162 -38.76 6.59 -15.85
C VAL A 162 -39.84 5.70 -15.24
N SER A 163 -40.71 6.27 -14.46
CA SER A 163 -41.79 5.56 -13.77
C SER A 163 -43.15 5.90 -14.44
N VAL A 164 -43.93 4.87 -14.69
CA VAL A 164 -45.26 5.01 -15.30
C VAL A 164 -46.26 4.22 -14.47
N SER A 165 -47.38 4.88 -14.11
CA SER A 165 -48.44 4.23 -13.35
C SER A 165 -49.07 3.07 -14.13
N ASP A 166 -49.35 1.97 -13.41
CA ASP A 166 -50.07 0.81 -13.91
C ASP A 166 -51.42 1.17 -14.55
N ASP A 167 -52.16 2.06 -13.93
CA ASP A 167 -53.49 2.50 -14.37
C ASP A 167 -53.46 3.26 -15.71
N ILE A 168 -52.29 3.78 -16.13
CA ILE A 168 -52.07 4.41 -17.43
C ILE A 168 -51.67 3.39 -18.49
N ILE A 169 -50.82 2.44 -18.09
CA ILE A 169 -50.20 1.49 -19.04
C ILE A 169 -51.17 0.36 -19.40
N PHE A 170 -51.92 -0.18 -18.41
CA PHE A 170 -52.66 -1.42 -18.58
C PHE A 170 -54.16 -1.22 -18.45
N ALA A 171 -54.94 -1.94 -19.20
CA ALA A 171 -56.37 -2.02 -19.03
C ALA A 171 -56.72 -2.56 -17.61
N SER A 172 -57.78 -2.05 -17.00
CA SER A 172 -58.15 -2.41 -15.63
C SER A 172 -58.29 -3.92 -15.43
N GLY A 173 -57.59 -4.45 -14.43
CA GLY A 173 -57.61 -5.87 -14.15
C GLY A 173 -56.94 -6.74 -15.22
N SER A 174 -55.95 -6.22 -15.97
CA SER A 174 -55.30 -6.88 -17.06
C SER A 174 -53.76 -6.67 -17.04
N ALA A 175 -53.03 -7.49 -17.79
CA ALA A 175 -51.65 -7.26 -18.20
C ALA A 175 -51.55 -6.86 -19.67
N GLU A 176 -52.69 -6.55 -20.36
CA GLU A 176 -52.67 -6.05 -21.70
C GLU A 176 -52.56 -4.54 -21.72
N LEU A 177 -51.74 -4.02 -22.64
CA LEU A 177 -51.50 -2.57 -22.77
C LEU A 177 -52.76 -1.84 -23.21
N ASP A 178 -53.11 -0.81 -22.50
CA ASP A 178 -54.14 0.16 -22.91
C ASP A 178 -53.67 0.98 -24.14
N PRO A 179 -54.54 1.40 -25.03
CA PRO A 179 -54.15 2.24 -26.20
C PRO A 179 -53.39 3.52 -25.84
N LEU A 180 -53.77 4.18 -24.73
CA LEU A 180 -53.08 5.36 -24.25
C LEU A 180 -51.67 5.01 -23.69
N GLY A 181 -51.60 3.99 -22.87
CA GLY A 181 -50.35 3.49 -22.29
C GLY A 181 -49.37 3.02 -23.40
N ARG A 182 -49.91 2.39 -24.48
CA ARG A 182 -49.13 2.06 -25.62
C ARG A 182 -48.44 3.27 -26.26
N LYS A 183 -49.22 4.37 -26.50
CA LYS A 183 -48.68 5.62 -27.08
C LYS A 183 -47.61 6.26 -26.21
N VAL A 184 -47.82 6.27 -24.89
CA VAL A 184 -46.81 6.78 -23.93
C VAL A 184 -45.53 5.96 -24.02
N LEU A 185 -45.63 4.64 -23.97
CA LEU A 185 -44.46 3.73 -24.05
C LEU A 185 -43.78 3.80 -25.43
N GLU A 186 -44.50 4.01 -26.54
CA GLU A 186 -43.93 4.22 -27.87
C GLU A 186 -43.06 5.48 -27.91
N LYS A 187 -43.55 6.61 -27.34
CA LYS A 187 -42.75 7.84 -27.19
C LYS A 187 -41.50 7.61 -26.36
N VAL A 188 -41.65 7.00 -25.16
CA VAL A 188 -40.51 6.64 -24.32
C VAL A 188 -39.52 5.78 -25.10
N SER A 189 -39.99 4.75 -25.82
CA SER A 189 -39.14 3.85 -26.60
C SER A 189 -38.33 4.59 -27.67
N GLN A 190 -38.96 5.57 -28.37
CA GLN A 190 -38.28 6.37 -29.40
C GLN A 190 -37.11 7.16 -28.83
N GLN A 191 -37.26 7.74 -27.62
CA GLN A 191 -36.18 8.45 -26.95
C GLN A 191 -35.07 7.50 -26.49
N LEU A 192 -35.44 6.31 -25.99
CA LEU A 192 -34.48 5.30 -25.52
C LEU A 192 -33.71 4.62 -26.66
N LEU A 193 -34.27 4.65 -27.90
CA LEU A 193 -33.61 4.09 -29.06
C LEU A 193 -32.30 4.82 -29.38
N ALA A 194 -32.29 6.14 -29.24
CA ALA A 194 -31.13 7.00 -29.48
C ALA A 194 -30.04 6.88 -28.42
N LEU A 195 -30.35 6.30 -27.27
CA LEU A 195 -29.45 6.21 -26.12
C LEU A 195 -28.77 4.84 -26.09
N ASP A 196 -27.45 4.80 -25.82
CA ASP A 196 -26.69 3.54 -25.70
C ASP A 196 -26.60 3.10 -24.23
N HIS A 197 -27.77 2.84 -23.60
CA HIS A 197 -27.89 2.40 -22.21
C HIS A 197 -28.43 0.97 -22.14
N SER A 198 -28.11 0.26 -21.07
CA SER A 198 -28.86 -0.94 -20.69
C SER A 198 -30.19 -0.53 -20.07
N ILE A 199 -31.24 -1.28 -20.38
CA ILE A 199 -32.61 -0.98 -19.97
C ILE A 199 -33.12 -2.11 -19.11
N GLU A 200 -33.52 -1.77 -17.88
CA GLU A 200 -34.14 -2.72 -16.98
C GLU A 200 -35.59 -2.29 -16.74
N VAL A 201 -36.52 -3.13 -17.16
CA VAL A 201 -37.96 -2.90 -16.96
C VAL A 201 -38.41 -3.65 -15.72
N GLN A 202 -38.80 -2.92 -14.72
CA GLN A 202 -39.18 -3.42 -13.41
C GLN A 202 -40.70 -3.34 -13.22
N GLY A 203 -41.32 -4.44 -12.82
CA GLY A 203 -42.74 -4.51 -12.50
C GLY A 203 -42.97 -4.49 -10.98
N HIS A 204 -43.87 -3.62 -10.55
CA HIS A 204 -44.28 -3.49 -9.15
C HIS A 204 -45.79 -3.60 -9.01
N THR A 205 -46.26 -4.20 -7.91
CA THR A 205 -47.68 -4.25 -7.52
C THR A 205 -47.87 -3.62 -6.15
N ASP A 206 -49.13 -3.41 -5.74
CA ASP A 206 -49.49 -3.20 -4.36
C ASP A 206 -49.45 -4.50 -3.55
N ASP A 207 -49.80 -4.44 -2.27
CA ASP A 207 -49.82 -5.55 -1.33
C ASP A 207 -51.13 -6.38 -1.36
N LEU A 208 -52.08 -5.99 -2.18
CA LEU A 208 -53.39 -6.71 -2.26
C LEU A 208 -53.20 -8.04 -3.07
N GLY A 209 -54.00 -8.99 -2.67
CA GLY A 209 -54.16 -10.22 -3.45
C GLY A 209 -54.77 -9.97 -4.83
N LEU A 210 -54.47 -10.81 -5.81
CA LEU A 210 -54.98 -10.68 -7.16
C LEU A 210 -56.50 -10.83 -7.20
N LYS A 211 -57.18 -9.97 -7.97
CA LYS A 211 -58.60 -10.14 -8.29
C LYS A 211 -58.81 -11.44 -9.07
N ALA A 212 -60.01 -12.03 -8.96
CA ALA A 212 -60.36 -13.34 -9.54
C ALA A 212 -59.95 -13.42 -11.04
N SER A 213 -60.21 -12.41 -11.85
CA SER A 213 -59.85 -12.38 -13.28
C SER A 213 -58.35 -12.43 -13.56
N LEU A 214 -57.51 -11.94 -12.63
CA LEU A 214 -56.07 -12.03 -12.70
C LEU A 214 -55.54 -13.31 -12.09
N ALA A 215 -56.16 -13.78 -10.98
CA ALA A 215 -55.75 -15.02 -10.32
C ALA A 215 -55.92 -16.26 -11.20
N GLU A 216 -56.87 -16.26 -12.14
CA GLU A 216 -57.01 -17.30 -13.16
C GLU A 216 -55.82 -17.39 -14.10
N ARG A 217 -55.10 -16.29 -14.36
CA ARG A 217 -54.02 -16.18 -15.32
C ARG A 217 -52.62 -16.09 -14.69
N PHE A 218 -52.56 -15.59 -13.48
CA PHE A 218 -51.31 -15.34 -12.76
C PHE A 218 -51.36 -15.94 -11.37
N PRO A 219 -50.46 -16.84 -10.99
CA PRO A 219 -50.43 -17.47 -9.66
C PRO A 219 -50.17 -16.47 -8.51
N SER A 220 -49.46 -15.40 -8.76
CA SER A 220 -49.07 -14.43 -7.73
C SER A 220 -48.80 -13.01 -8.31
N ASN A 221 -48.59 -12.03 -7.42
CA ASN A 221 -48.13 -10.70 -7.77
C ASN A 221 -46.77 -10.71 -8.47
N TRP A 222 -45.92 -11.72 -8.20
CA TRP A 222 -44.67 -11.90 -8.90
C TRP A 222 -44.88 -12.17 -10.40
N ASP A 223 -45.81 -13.07 -10.72
CA ASP A 223 -46.13 -13.45 -12.09
C ASP A 223 -46.81 -12.30 -12.84
N LEU A 224 -47.72 -11.59 -12.19
CA LEU A 224 -48.38 -10.42 -12.77
C LEU A 224 -47.38 -9.32 -13.10
N ALA A 225 -46.51 -8.95 -12.15
CA ALA A 225 -45.52 -7.91 -12.34
C ALA A 225 -44.51 -8.27 -13.44
N ALA A 226 -44.05 -9.53 -13.47
CA ALA A 226 -43.18 -10.05 -14.52
C ALA A 226 -43.84 -10.02 -15.92
N ALA A 227 -45.11 -10.46 -16.01
CA ALA A 227 -45.87 -10.44 -17.24
C ALA A 227 -46.06 -9.02 -17.79
N ARG A 228 -46.38 -8.06 -16.94
CA ARG A 228 -46.54 -6.64 -17.28
C ARG A 228 -45.25 -6.03 -17.78
N ALA A 229 -44.15 -6.23 -17.06
CA ALA A 229 -42.81 -5.79 -17.48
C ALA A 229 -42.41 -6.41 -18.82
N SER A 230 -42.70 -7.69 -19.03
CA SER A 230 -42.47 -8.41 -20.31
C SER A 230 -43.27 -7.81 -21.47
N ARG A 231 -44.49 -7.35 -21.23
CA ARG A 231 -45.29 -6.67 -22.28
C ARG A 231 -44.66 -5.35 -22.70
N VAL A 232 -44.13 -4.59 -21.75
CA VAL A 232 -43.41 -3.34 -22.03
C VAL A 232 -42.14 -3.63 -22.85
N VAL A 233 -41.33 -4.62 -22.45
CA VAL A 233 -40.12 -5.01 -23.18
C VAL A 233 -40.45 -5.42 -24.61
N ARG A 234 -41.50 -6.23 -24.85
CA ARG A 234 -41.92 -6.62 -26.22
C ARG A 234 -42.34 -5.42 -27.06
N LEU A 235 -43.02 -4.43 -26.48
CA LEU A 235 -43.32 -3.20 -27.19
C LEU A 235 -42.06 -2.43 -27.56
N MET A 236 -41.11 -2.30 -26.61
CA MET A 236 -39.83 -1.64 -26.88
C MET A 236 -39.02 -2.35 -27.97
N GLU A 237 -39.01 -3.67 -27.95
CA GLU A 237 -38.38 -4.51 -28.99
C GLU A 237 -39.02 -4.27 -30.36
N ALA A 238 -40.36 -4.22 -30.41
CA ALA A 238 -41.10 -3.90 -31.62
C ALA A 238 -40.85 -2.46 -32.15
N GLN A 239 -40.44 -1.53 -31.29
CA GLN A 239 -39.99 -0.19 -31.65
C GLN A 239 -38.52 -0.15 -32.09
N GLY A 240 -37.80 -1.28 -32.07
CA GLY A 240 -36.44 -1.41 -32.60
C GLY A 240 -35.33 -1.40 -31.52
N ILE A 241 -35.66 -1.41 -30.23
CA ILE A 241 -34.65 -1.53 -29.18
C ILE A 241 -34.15 -2.98 -29.16
N ALA A 242 -32.82 -3.15 -29.26
CA ALA A 242 -32.20 -4.48 -29.27
C ALA A 242 -32.46 -5.25 -27.95
N GLY A 243 -32.90 -6.50 -28.08
CA GLY A 243 -33.29 -7.34 -26.91
C GLY A 243 -32.17 -7.54 -25.93
N GLU A 244 -30.92 -7.61 -26.40
CA GLU A 244 -29.70 -7.74 -25.55
C GLU A 244 -29.46 -6.54 -24.61
N ARG A 245 -30.06 -5.38 -24.92
CA ARG A 245 -30.00 -4.19 -24.05
C ARG A 245 -31.04 -4.24 -22.95
N MET A 246 -32.02 -5.14 -23.01
CA MET A 246 -33.19 -5.12 -22.18
C MET A 246 -33.23 -6.34 -21.25
N ARG A 247 -33.72 -6.13 -20.03
CA ARG A 247 -34.05 -7.20 -19.08
C ARG A 247 -35.33 -6.88 -18.32
N VAL A 248 -36.03 -7.95 -17.92
CA VAL A 248 -37.23 -7.86 -17.11
C VAL A 248 -36.90 -8.22 -15.68
N VAL A 249 -37.40 -7.42 -14.73
CA VAL A 249 -37.30 -7.70 -13.31
C VAL A 249 -38.68 -7.55 -12.67
N SER A 250 -39.05 -8.46 -11.80
CA SER A 250 -40.26 -8.36 -11.00
C SER A 250 -39.89 -8.12 -9.54
N PHE A 251 -40.56 -7.18 -8.89
CA PHE A 251 -40.44 -6.95 -7.44
C PHE A 251 -41.77 -7.24 -6.71
N ALA A 252 -42.84 -7.54 -7.45
CA ALA A 252 -44.15 -7.71 -6.85
C ALA A 252 -44.47 -6.53 -5.92
N SER A 253 -44.91 -6.79 -4.69
CA SER A 253 -45.24 -5.76 -3.66
C SER A 253 -44.07 -5.48 -2.71
N PHE A 254 -42.88 -6.02 -2.94
CA PHE A 254 -41.76 -5.99 -1.95
C PHE A 254 -40.86 -4.77 -2.05
N GLN A 255 -41.07 -3.90 -3.05
CA GLN A 255 -40.41 -2.61 -3.14
C GLN A 255 -41.42 -1.49 -3.34
N PRO A 256 -42.25 -1.15 -2.33
CA PRO A 256 -43.18 -0.07 -2.41
C PRO A 256 -42.48 1.30 -2.39
N LEU A 257 -43.01 2.28 -3.13
CA LEU A 257 -42.56 3.67 -3.05
C LEU A 257 -43.04 4.36 -1.77
N VAL A 258 -44.25 4.03 -1.37
CA VAL A 258 -44.91 4.54 -0.16
C VAL A 258 -45.60 3.39 0.58
N PRO A 259 -45.85 3.52 1.89
CA PRO A 259 -46.61 2.51 2.63
C PRO A 259 -47.98 2.22 2.00
N ASN A 260 -48.40 0.96 1.92
CA ASN A 260 -49.66 0.52 1.31
C ASN A 260 -50.88 0.77 2.24
N GLU A 261 -51.06 1.99 2.75
CA GLU A 261 -52.06 2.30 3.77
C GLU A 261 -53.43 2.74 3.17
N SER A 262 -53.39 3.39 2.00
CA SER A 262 -54.59 3.88 1.33
C SER A 262 -54.69 3.39 -0.12
N PRO A 263 -55.87 3.47 -0.75
CA PRO A 263 -56.02 3.18 -2.17
C PRO A 263 -55.12 4.03 -3.07
N GLU A 264 -54.87 5.30 -2.69
CA GLU A 264 -54.04 6.24 -3.43
C GLU A 264 -52.55 5.81 -3.34
N SER A 265 -52.11 5.47 -2.12
CA SER A 265 -50.71 4.98 -1.96
C SER A 265 -50.47 3.64 -2.67
N ARG A 266 -51.44 2.73 -2.66
CA ARG A 266 -51.39 1.50 -3.45
C ARG A 266 -51.32 1.79 -4.96
N ALA A 267 -52.05 2.79 -5.45
CA ALA A 267 -51.97 3.18 -6.86
C ALA A 267 -50.58 3.67 -7.25
N GLN A 268 -49.86 4.38 -6.39
CA GLN A 268 -48.50 4.80 -6.59
C GLN A 268 -47.52 3.61 -6.60
N ASN A 269 -47.79 2.57 -5.82
CA ASN A 269 -46.95 1.35 -5.79
C ASN A 269 -47.17 0.49 -7.03
N ARG A 270 -48.37 0.48 -7.66
CA ARG A 270 -48.63 -0.21 -8.93
C ARG A 270 -48.05 0.58 -10.10
N ARG A 271 -46.87 0.19 -10.52
CA ARG A 271 -46.11 0.92 -11.57
C ARG A 271 -45.18 0.02 -12.35
N ILE A 272 -44.74 0.52 -13.49
CA ILE A 272 -43.57 0.04 -14.21
C ILE A 272 -42.47 1.07 -14.07
N GLU A 273 -41.28 0.65 -13.67
CA GLU A 273 -40.08 1.46 -13.72
C GLU A 273 -39.21 0.99 -14.90
N ILE A 274 -38.76 1.95 -15.71
CA ILE A 274 -37.80 1.74 -16.76
C ILE A 274 -36.50 2.39 -16.29
N ARG A 275 -35.54 1.58 -15.92
CA ARG A 275 -34.24 2.03 -15.42
C ARG A 275 -33.21 1.99 -16.51
N LEU A 276 -32.61 3.11 -16.78
CA LEU A 276 -31.51 3.29 -17.71
C LEU A 276 -30.20 3.26 -16.92
N LYS A 277 -29.36 2.32 -17.23
CA LYS A 277 -28.01 2.24 -16.67
C LYS A 277 -26.98 2.42 -17.78
N PRO A 278 -25.90 3.17 -17.57
CA PRO A 278 -24.82 3.20 -18.53
C PRO A 278 -24.36 1.76 -18.80
N LYS A 279 -23.95 1.49 -20.03
CA LYS A 279 -23.24 0.24 -20.30
C LYS A 279 -21.92 0.31 -19.55
N THR A 280 -21.85 -0.27 -18.38
CA THR A 280 -20.55 -0.51 -17.75
C THR A 280 -19.79 -1.45 -18.67
N SER A 281 -18.63 -1.00 -19.13
CA SER A 281 -17.64 -1.85 -19.79
C SER A 281 -16.97 -2.78 -18.76
N HIS A 282 -17.79 -3.51 -18.00
CA HIS A 282 -17.31 -4.64 -17.21
C HIS A 282 -17.21 -5.81 -18.18
N SER A 283 -16.08 -5.88 -18.87
CA SER A 283 -15.58 -7.13 -19.40
C SER A 283 -15.52 -8.14 -18.26
N GLY A 284 -16.48 -9.11 -18.30
CA GLY A 284 -16.32 -10.44 -17.79
C GLY A 284 -15.95 -10.57 -16.32
N GLU A 285 -16.92 -10.54 -15.41
CA GLU A 285 -16.90 -11.54 -14.36
C GLU A 285 -17.15 -12.90 -15.05
N HIS A 286 -16.07 -13.47 -15.51
CA HIS A 286 -16.00 -14.88 -15.83
C HIS A 286 -16.16 -15.59 -14.47
N PHE A 287 -17.36 -16.05 -14.20
CA PHE A 287 -17.60 -17.00 -13.14
C PHE A 287 -16.82 -18.26 -13.53
N SER A 288 -15.59 -18.35 -13.08
CA SER A 288 -14.81 -19.57 -13.17
C SER A 288 -15.47 -20.56 -12.22
N ASP A 289 -16.15 -21.54 -12.83
CA ASP A 289 -16.67 -22.72 -12.15
C ASP A 289 -15.52 -23.45 -11.46
N PRO A 290 -15.54 -23.63 -10.12
CA PRO A 290 -14.46 -24.31 -9.39
C PRO A 290 -14.45 -25.83 -9.59
N THR A 291 -15.15 -26.39 -10.58
CA THR A 291 -15.27 -27.84 -10.77
C THR A 291 -14.39 -28.43 -11.86
N ASP A 292 -13.45 -27.69 -12.47
CA ASP A 292 -12.50 -28.29 -13.43
C ASP A 292 -11.12 -28.47 -12.79
N GLY A 293 -11.03 -29.50 -11.93
CA GLY A 293 -9.83 -29.95 -11.24
C GLY A 293 -10.01 -31.37 -10.75
N GLY A 294 -10.09 -32.32 -11.71
CA GLY A 294 -10.03 -33.73 -11.46
C GLY A 294 -8.74 -34.32 -12.02
#